data_8f3a3273ba0ffe3e0506bb81583ad857
#
_entry.id   8f3a3273ba0ffe3e0506bb81583ad857
#
_cell.length_a   1.000
_cell.length_b   1.000
_cell.length_c   1.000
_cell.angle_alpha   90.00
_cell.angle_beta   90.00
_cell.angle_gamma   90.00
#
_symmetry.space_group_name_H-M   'P 1'
#
loop_
_entity.id
_entity.type
_entity.pdbx_description
1 polymer ?
#
loop_
_entity_poly.entity_id
_entity_poly.type
_entity_poly.pdbx_seq_one_letter_code
_entity_poly.pdbx_strand_id
1 'polypeptide(L)'
;MGTKGTVLNGIQPSGTVEQPEHESGFNEMVHAYVAAKFYCYLTEWFGERGKKAFVHGTQLHAEQRGRRMAQRAIRNGEELNFETYNRYGEWISTDAVKRLGIANQTKVVSWGPDFENRVYVCPWQKQFEAMGMTEAGHVYCEHLDNSICRGFNPYLSYEVTQTLHRSDCCIHIVRNAGMKPDTDRSRRPEGLKSFEYHCANSFWAYSEVSTAIFQAKGEAVSAAVLADFERDYGKEMADAIMKYRDVNFNVVDE
;
A
#
# COMPACT_ATOMS: atom_id res chain seq x y z
N MET A 1 3.57 45.70 -28.73
CA MET A 1 3.86 45.49 -27.28
C MET A 1 3.85 44.00 -27.02
N GLY A 2 5.03 43.40 -26.93
CA GLY A 2 5.17 41.96 -26.80
C GLY A 2 5.18 41.57 -25.34
N THR A 3 4.34 40.63 -24.97
CA THR A 3 4.38 39.96 -23.67
C THR A 3 5.40 38.85 -23.70
N LYS A 4 6.47 38.98 -22.88
CA LYS A 4 7.49 37.96 -22.67
C LYS A 4 6.89 36.85 -21.81
N GLY A 5 6.80 35.63 -22.38
CA GLY A 5 6.52 34.43 -21.61
C GLY A 5 7.71 34.09 -20.71
N THR A 6 7.47 34.01 -19.43
CA THR A 6 8.43 33.54 -18.44
C THR A 6 8.49 32.02 -18.52
N VAL A 7 9.63 31.47 -18.96
CA VAL A 7 9.93 30.04 -18.90
C VAL A 7 10.30 29.72 -17.46
N LEU A 8 9.47 28.95 -16.77
CA LEU A 8 9.80 28.39 -15.45
C LEU A 8 10.84 27.30 -15.65
N ASN A 9 12.06 27.58 -15.20
CA ASN A 9 13.15 26.59 -15.11
C ASN A 9 12.73 25.49 -14.12
N GLY A 10 12.56 24.28 -14.64
CA GLY A 10 12.36 23.09 -13.83
C GLY A 10 13.59 22.86 -12.93
N ILE A 11 13.36 22.81 -11.63
CA ILE A 11 14.32 22.31 -10.66
C ILE A 11 14.36 20.80 -10.86
N GLN A 12 15.40 20.29 -11.49
CA GLN A 12 15.72 18.87 -11.49
C GLN A 12 16.22 18.51 -10.09
N PRO A 13 15.68 17.49 -9.42
CA PRO A 13 16.29 16.98 -8.21
C PRO A 13 17.61 16.28 -8.63
N SER A 14 18.73 16.95 -8.37
CA SER A 14 20.07 16.39 -8.53
C SER A 14 20.34 15.42 -7.39
N GLY A 15 20.23 14.15 -7.66
CA GLY A 15 20.63 13.09 -6.77
C GLY A 15 20.23 11.77 -7.41
N THR A 16 21.09 11.22 -8.28
CA THR A 16 21.06 9.79 -8.59
C THR A 16 21.41 9.04 -7.32
N VAL A 17 20.38 8.75 -6.50
CA VAL A 17 20.48 7.67 -5.50
C VAL A 17 20.64 6.41 -6.35
N GLU A 18 21.81 5.75 -6.27
CA GLU A 18 21.97 4.41 -6.81
C GLU A 18 20.89 3.54 -6.17
N GLN A 19 19.84 3.27 -6.93
CA GLN A 19 18.82 2.31 -6.51
C GLN A 19 19.52 0.94 -6.47
N PRO A 20 19.37 0.14 -5.40
CA PRO A 20 19.89 -1.20 -5.38
C PRO A 20 19.39 -1.93 -6.63
N GLU A 21 20.28 -2.67 -7.32
CA GLU A 21 19.97 -3.41 -8.54
C GLU A 21 18.62 -4.10 -8.38
N HIS A 22 17.62 -3.66 -9.15
CA HIS A 22 16.26 -4.15 -9.05
C HIS A 22 16.26 -5.60 -9.51
N GLU A 23 16.18 -6.53 -8.56
CA GLU A 23 15.80 -7.90 -8.92
C GLU A 23 14.47 -7.83 -9.67
N SER A 24 14.48 -8.35 -10.89
CA SER A 24 13.38 -8.30 -11.84
C SER A 24 12.10 -8.89 -11.24
N GLY A 25 11.17 -8.04 -10.82
CA GLY A 25 9.85 -8.49 -10.38
C GLY A 25 9.14 -7.60 -9.38
N PHE A 26 7.83 -7.79 -9.31
CA PHE A 26 6.98 -7.10 -8.35
C PHE A 26 7.24 -7.57 -6.91
N ASN A 27 7.36 -6.64 -5.99
CA ASN A 27 7.60 -6.87 -4.58
C ASN A 27 7.05 -5.72 -3.72
N GLU A 28 7.27 -5.77 -2.42
CA GLU A 28 6.82 -4.78 -1.45
C GLU A 28 7.33 -3.36 -1.74
N MET A 29 8.58 -3.25 -2.23
CA MET A 29 9.19 -1.96 -2.54
C MET A 29 8.53 -1.34 -3.78
N VAL A 30 8.25 -2.16 -4.81
CA VAL A 30 7.52 -1.71 -6.01
C VAL A 30 6.11 -1.25 -5.66
N HIS A 31 5.44 -1.96 -4.73
CA HIS A 31 4.12 -1.55 -4.23
C HIS A 31 4.17 -0.19 -3.51
N ALA A 32 5.19 0.03 -2.66
CA ALA A 32 5.41 1.32 -2.00
C ALA A 32 5.72 2.44 -3.01
N TYR A 33 6.48 2.15 -4.08
CA TYR A 33 6.79 3.10 -5.13
C TYR A 33 5.51 3.63 -5.80
N VAL A 34 4.57 2.76 -6.17
CA VAL A 34 3.30 3.17 -6.78
C VAL A 34 2.58 4.18 -5.87
N ALA A 35 2.43 3.86 -4.59
CA ALA A 35 1.79 4.77 -3.63
C ALA A 35 2.56 6.10 -3.49
N ALA A 36 3.90 6.05 -3.39
CA ALA A 36 4.75 7.25 -3.29
C ALA A 36 4.56 8.20 -4.48
N LYS A 37 4.50 7.65 -5.70
CA LYS A 37 4.31 8.44 -6.91
C LYS A 37 2.93 9.10 -6.98
N PHE A 38 1.88 8.38 -6.61
CA PHE A 38 0.55 9.00 -6.50
C PHE A 38 0.52 10.12 -5.45
N TYR A 39 1.13 9.92 -4.27
CA TYR A 39 1.22 10.99 -3.28
C TYR A 39 1.91 12.22 -3.84
N CYS A 40 3.07 12.03 -4.50
CA CYS A 40 3.86 13.11 -5.09
C CYS A 40 3.02 13.95 -6.06
N TYR A 41 2.50 13.34 -7.12
CA TYR A 41 1.74 14.06 -8.14
C TYR A 41 0.44 14.69 -7.61
N LEU A 42 -0.27 13.97 -6.75
CA LEU A 42 -1.52 14.49 -6.17
C LEU A 42 -1.26 15.71 -5.28
N THR A 43 -0.21 15.67 -4.44
CA THR A 43 0.11 16.81 -3.57
C THR A 43 0.72 17.97 -4.31
N GLU A 44 1.57 17.70 -5.31
CA GLU A 44 2.17 18.72 -6.16
C GLU A 44 1.10 19.50 -6.96
N TRP A 45 0.15 18.79 -7.57
CA TRP A 45 -0.83 19.41 -8.46
C TRP A 45 -2.05 19.99 -7.73
N PHE A 46 -2.41 19.43 -6.57
CA PHE A 46 -3.67 19.78 -5.88
C PHE A 46 -3.51 20.12 -4.39
N GLY A 47 -2.29 20.15 -3.86
CA GLY A 47 -2.01 20.48 -2.45
C GLY A 47 -2.77 19.60 -1.48
N GLU A 48 -3.41 20.19 -0.48
CA GLU A 48 -4.18 19.48 0.54
C GLU A 48 -5.34 18.64 0.00
N ARG A 49 -5.95 19.07 -1.12
CA ARG A 49 -6.98 18.27 -1.78
C ARG A 49 -6.40 16.98 -2.37
N GLY A 50 -5.18 17.06 -2.91
CA GLY A 50 -4.42 15.93 -3.42
C GLY A 50 -4.06 14.95 -2.29
N LYS A 51 -3.62 15.47 -1.14
CA LYS A 51 -3.36 14.64 0.06
C LYS A 51 -4.62 13.88 0.51
N LYS A 52 -5.78 14.53 0.53
CA LYS A 52 -7.06 13.89 0.86
C LYS A 52 -7.44 12.82 -0.16
N ALA A 53 -7.24 13.07 -1.46
CA ALA A 53 -7.49 12.09 -2.52
C ALA A 53 -6.55 10.87 -2.38
N PHE A 54 -5.28 11.08 -2.05
CA PHE A 54 -4.34 10.01 -1.77
C PHE A 54 -4.80 9.13 -0.60
N VAL A 55 -5.20 9.74 0.52
CA VAL A 55 -5.74 8.99 1.68
C VAL A 55 -6.94 8.16 1.24
N HIS A 56 -7.86 8.75 0.48
CA HIS A 56 -9.06 8.05 0.01
C HIS A 56 -8.73 6.87 -0.92
N GLY A 57 -7.75 7.03 -1.84
CA GLY A 57 -7.25 5.93 -2.69
C GLY A 57 -6.56 4.83 -1.89
N THR A 58 -5.76 5.21 -0.86
CA THR A 58 -5.16 4.24 0.09
C THR A 58 -6.23 3.42 0.79
N GLN A 59 -7.27 4.08 1.30
CA GLN A 59 -8.40 3.40 1.95
C GLN A 59 -9.16 2.48 0.99
N LEU A 60 -9.39 2.92 -0.24
CA LEU A 60 -10.13 2.13 -1.24
C LEU A 60 -9.43 0.80 -1.51
N HIS A 61 -8.15 0.80 -1.93
CA HIS A 61 -7.47 -0.48 -2.23
C HIS A 61 -7.28 -1.36 -1.00
N ALA A 62 -7.10 -0.75 0.17
CA ALA A 62 -7.00 -1.46 1.43
C ALA A 62 -8.32 -2.16 1.79
N GLU A 63 -9.46 -1.46 1.70
CA GLU A 63 -10.78 -2.04 1.93
C GLU A 63 -11.15 -3.10 0.90
N GLN A 64 -10.80 -2.92 -0.38
CA GLN A 64 -10.99 -3.93 -1.42
C GLN A 64 -10.29 -5.23 -1.03
N ARG A 65 -9.05 -5.14 -0.55
CA ARG A 65 -8.31 -6.29 -0.03
C ARG A 65 -9.04 -6.94 1.16
N GLY A 66 -9.44 -6.17 2.15
CA GLY A 66 -10.17 -6.67 3.32
C GLY A 66 -11.48 -7.37 2.92
N ARG A 67 -12.24 -6.82 1.97
CA ARG A 67 -13.48 -7.42 1.44
C ARG A 67 -13.24 -8.79 0.80
N ARG A 68 -12.20 -8.94 -0.01
CA ARG A 68 -11.84 -10.24 -0.61
C ARG A 68 -11.45 -11.27 0.46
N MET A 69 -10.69 -10.85 1.48
CA MET A 69 -10.36 -11.70 2.63
C MET A 69 -11.64 -12.16 3.35
N ALA A 70 -12.59 -11.26 3.61
CA ALA A 70 -13.87 -11.58 4.22
C ALA A 70 -14.70 -12.54 3.38
N GLN A 71 -14.78 -12.32 2.06
CA GLN A 71 -15.54 -13.18 1.14
C GLN A 71 -15.02 -14.62 1.16
N ARG A 72 -13.69 -14.83 1.19
CA ARG A 72 -13.11 -16.18 1.32
C ARG A 72 -13.41 -16.80 2.68
N ALA A 73 -13.31 -16.02 3.76
CA ALA A 73 -13.64 -16.49 5.10
C ALA A 73 -15.12 -16.90 5.21
N ILE A 74 -16.03 -16.08 4.71
CA ILE A 74 -17.50 -16.39 4.67
C ILE A 74 -17.78 -17.64 3.84
N ARG A 75 -17.16 -17.76 2.64
CA ARG A 75 -17.29 -18.93 1.77
C ARG A 75 -16.88 -20.22 2.50
N ASN A 76 -15.89 -20.14 3.39
CA ASN A 76 -15.38 -21.26 4.16
C ASN A 76 -16.12 -21.46 5.51
N GLY A 77 -17.18 -20.70 5.79
CA GLY A 77 -17.96 -20.80 7.04
C GLY A 77 -17.23 -20.28 8.28
N GLU A 78 -16.21 -19.43 8.11
CA GLU A 78 -15.42 -18.88 9.21
C GLU A 78 -16.03 -17.61 9.78
N GLU A 79 -15.86 -17.37 11.06
CA GLU A 79 -16.20 -16.12 11.71
C GLU A 79 -15.22 -15.00 11.28
N LEU A 80 -15.72 -13.77 11.12
CA LEU A 80 -14.90 -12.62 10.77
C LEU A 80 -14.25 -11.97 12.01
N ASN A 81 -13.49 -12.74 12.77
CA ASN A 81 -12.69 -12.28 13.91
C ASN A 81 -11.24 -11.97 13.51
N PHE A 82 -10.42 -11.47 14.44
CA PHE A 82 -9.04 -11.05 14.13
C PHE A 82 -8.10 -12.25 13.86
N GLU A 83 -8.36 -13.42 14.41
CA GLU A 83 -7.63 -14.66 14.08
C GLU A 83 -7.84 -15.01 12.60
N THR A 84 -9.09 -15.04 12.15
CA THR A 84 -9.45 -15.28 10.75
C THR A 84 -8.87 -14.20 9.83
N TYR A 85 -8.92 -12.92 10.22
CA TYR A 85 -8.24 -11.84 9.49
C TYR A 85 -6.76 -12.17 9.22
N ASN A 86 -6.03 -12.66 10.22
CA ASN A 86 -4.62 -13.03 10.04
C ASN A 86 -4.47 -14.18 9.05
N ARG A 87 -5.27 -15.24 9.17
CA ARG A 87 -5.17 -16.42 8.31
C ARG A 87 -5.52 -16.14 6.84
N TYR A 88 -6.43 -15.22 6.57
CA TYR A 88 -6.87 -14.86 5.22
C TYR A 88 -6.07 -13.71 4.58
N GLY A 89 -5.04 -13.20 5.20
CA GLY A 89 -4.16 -12.19 4.62
C GLY A 89 -3.58 -12.60 3.27
N GLU A 90 -3.55 -11.68 2.31
CA GLU A 90 -3.29 -11.96 0.89
C GLU A 90 -1.82 -11.98 0.47
N TRP A 91 -0.86 -11.79 1.37
CA TRP A 91 0.55 -11.77 1.02
C TRP A 91 1.46 -12.34 2.13
N ILE A 92 2.63 -12.75 1.71
CA ILE A 92 3.79 -13.07 2.53
C ILE A 92 5.00 -12.33 1.98
N SER A 93 6.06 -12.15 2.78
CA SER A 93 7.28 -11.47 2.32
C SER A 93 7.88 -12.19 1.12
N THR A 94 8.21 -11.41 0.08
CA THR A 94 8.87 -11.92 -1.12
C THR A 94 10.32 -12.35 -0.82
N ASP A 95 10.87 -13.19 -1.67
CA ASP A 95 12.27 -13.60 -1.53
C ASP A 95 13.23 -12.44 -1.78
N ALA A 96 12.82 -11.46 -2.60
CA ALA A 96 13.59 -10.25 -2.83
C ALA A 96 13.86 -9.50 -1.51
N VAL A 97 12.83 -9.15 -0.73
CA VAL A 97 13.03 -8.43 0.53
C VAL A 97 13.68 -9.29 1.63
N LYS A 98 13.51 -10.63 1.58
CA LYS A 98 14.22 -11.55 2.47
C LYS A 98 15.72 -11.56 2.20
N ARG A 99 16.14 -11.63 0.92
CA ARG A 99 17.56 -11.56 0.53
C ARG A 99 18.22 -10.24 0.90
N LEU A 100 17.47 -9.14 0.79
CA LEU A 100 17.93 -7.81 1.21
C LEU A 100 17.96 -7.64 2.74
N GLY A 101 17.43 -8.58 3.52
CA GLY A 101 17.37 -8.49 4.99
C GLY A 101 16.38 -7.44 5.51
N ILE A 102 15.44 -6.99 4.67
CA ILE A 102 14.45 -5.94 5.00
C ILE A 102 13.01 -6.47 5.09
N ALA A 103 12.81 -7.78 5.06
CA ALA A 103 11.51 -8.38 5.33
C ALA A 103 10.96 -7.91 6.68
N ASN A 104 9.64 -7.83 6.84
CA ASN A 104 9.02 -7.35 8.07
C ASN A 104 9.54 -8.08 9.31
N GLN A 105 10.09 -7.32 10.27
CA GLN A 105 10.46 -7.82 11.59
C GLN A 105 9.47 -7.26 12.62
N THR A 106 8.77 -8.16 13.27
CA THR A 106 7.68 -7.82 14.19
C THR A 106 7.87 -8.47 15.56
N LYS A 107 7.30 -7.82 16.58
CA LYS A 107 7.25 -8.36 17.94
C LYS A 107 5.86 -8.16 18.51
N VAL A 108 5.22 -9.23 18.94
CA VAL A 108 3.98 -9.13 19.72
C VAL A 108 4.33 -8.71 21.14
N VAL A 109 3.70 -7.63 21.60
CA VAL A 109 3.88 -7.07 22.94
C VAL A 109 2.74 -7.48 23.88
N SER A 110 1.51 -7.56 23.34
CA SER A 110 0.34 -8.02 24.06
C SER A 110 -0.50 -8.96 23.19
N TRP A 111 -1.00 -10.04 23.80
CA TRP A 111 -1.90 -10.97 23.14
C TRP A 111 -3.38 -10.71 23.47
N GLY A 112 -3.67 -10.17 24.63
CA GLY A 112 -5.05 -9.91 25.06
C GLY A 112 -5.14 -9.06 26.36
N PRO A 113 -6.32 -8.42 26.62
CA PRO A 113 -7.50 -8.40 25.74
C PRO A 113 -7.24 -7.70 24.41
N ASP A 114 -6.39 -6.66 24.38
CA ASP A 114 -5.95 -5.97 23.18
C ASP A 114 -4.68 -6.65 22.64
N PHE A 115 -4.68 -6.93 21.35
CA PHE A 115 -3.49 -7.42 20.66
C PHE A 115 -2.62 -6.22 20.25
N GLU A 116 -1.36 -6.19 20.71
CA GLU A 116 -0.39 -5.18 20.28
C GLU A 116 0.78 -5.84 19.56
N ASN A 117 1.04 -5.38 18.33
CA ASN A 117 2.18 -5.79 17.52
C ASN A 117 3.03 -4.58 17.13
N ARG A 118 4.35 -4.71 17.23
CA ARG A 118 5.31 -3.68 16.82
C ARG A 118 6.11 -4.15 15.62
N VAL A 119 6.30 -3.26 14.65
CA VAL A 119 7.09 -3.52 13.44
C VAL A 119 8.35 -2.66 13.49
N TYR A 120 9.52 -3.29 13.46
CA TYR A 120 10.82 -2.63 13.56
C TYR A 120 11.57 -2.52 12.23
N VAL A 121 11.25 -3.41 11.27
CA VAL A 121 11.77 -3.36 9.89
C VAL A 121 10.60 -3.55 8.95
N CYS A 122 10.52 -2.72 7.90
CA CYS A 122 9.44 -2.76 6.93
C CYS A 122 9.95 -2.34 5.55
N PRO A 123 9.78 -3.17 4.50
CA PRO A 123 10.26 -2.85 3.15
C PRO A 123 9.54 -1.64 2.54
N TRP A 124 8.27 -1.38 2.88
CA TRP A 124 7.58 -0.15 2.46
C TRP A 124 8.26 1.09 3.03
N GLN A 125 8.59 1.08 4.34
CA GLN A 125 9.29 2.19 4.97
C GLN A 125 10.64 2.44 4.30
N LYS A 126 11.40 1.38 4.00
CA LYS A 126 12.68 1.48 3.31
C LYS A 126 12.56 2.11 1.93
N GLN A 127 11.53 1.76 1.17
CA GLN A 127 11.30 2.34 -0.15
C GLN A 127 10.89 3.81 -0.08
N PHE A 128 9.97 4.18 0.81
CA PHE A 128 9.60 5.59 1.00
C PHE A 128 10.81 6.43 1.45
N GLU A 129 11.65 5.90 2.35
CA GLU A 129 12.88 6.55 2.81
C GLU A 129 13.88 6.73 1.66
N ALA A 130 14.13 5.69 0.86
CA ALA A 130 15.02 5.75 -0.30
C ALA A 130 14.57 6.78 -1.36
N MET A 131 13.26 7.00 -1.48
CA MET A 131 12.69 8.03 -2.36
C MET A 131 12.66 9.43 -1.74
N GLY A 132 13.10 9.61 -0.49
CA GLY A 132 12.98 10.88 0.24
C GLY A 132 11.53 11.27 0.57
N MET A 133 10.61 10.31 0.59
CA MET A 133 9.16 10.52 0.73
C MET A 133 8.62 10.02 2.09
N THR A 134 9.33 10.31 3.17
CA THR A 134 8.97 9.87 4.53
C THR A 134 7.57 10.32 4.95
N GLU A 135 7.16 11.55 4.57
CA GLU A 135 5.80 12.05 4.85
C GLU A 135 4.73 11.26 4.10
N ALA A 136 4.95 10.93 2.82
CA ALA A 136 4.05 10.08 2.06
C ALA A 136 3.88 8.71 2.71
N GLY A 137 4.99 8.10 3.13
CA GLY A 137 5.00 6.82 3.84
C GLY A 137 4.26 6.88 5.16
N HIS A 138 4.43 7.96 5.94
CA HIS A 138 3.68 8.15 7.18
C HIS A 138 2.17 8.17 6.92
N VAL A 139 1.71 9.03 6.00
CA VAL A 139 0.28 9.13 5.64
C VAL A 139 -0.27 7.80 5.10
N TYR A 140 0.52 7.09 4.29
CA TYR A 140 0.15 5.78 3.78
C TYR A 140 -0.07 4.77 4.91
N CYS A 141 0.92 4.60 5.79
CA CYS A 141 0.88 3.62 6.87
C CYS A 141 -0.19 3.92 7.93
N GLU A 142 -0.46 5.21 8.20
CA GLU A 142 -1.52 5.62 9.13
C GLU A 142 -2.91 5.15 8.69
N HIS A 143 -3.13 4.98 7.38
CA HIS A 143 -4.45 4.68 6.81
C HIS A 143 -4.58 3.29 6.18
N LEU A 144 -3.49 2.54 5.99
CA LEU A 144 -3.52 1.28 5.27
C LEU A 144 -4.14 0.13 6.08
N ASP A 145 -3.46 -0.27 7.17
CA ASP A 145 -3.79 -1.53 7.86
C ASP A 145 -5.15 -1.50 8.56
N ASN A 146 -5.51 -0.36 9.14
CA ASN A 146 -6.83 -0.13 9.71
C ASN A 146 -7.94 -0.21 8.64
N SER A 147 -7.66 0.22 7.42
CA SER A 147 -8.62 0.14 6.30
C SER A 147 -8.76 -1.28 5.76
N ILE A 148 -7.67 -2.08 5.70
CA ILE A 148 -7.77 -3.51 5.38
C ILE A 148 -8.67 -4.21 6.41
N CYS A 149 -8.44 -3.94 7.69
CA CYS A 149 -9.23 -4.55 8.77
C CYS A 149 -10.70 -4.12 8.70
N ARG A 150 -10.98 -2.84 8.44
CA ARG A 150 -12.35 -2.32 8.25
C ARG A 150 -13.05 -2.95 7.05
N GLY A 151 -12.33 -3.17 5.94
CA GLY A 151 -12.85 -3.88 4.77
C GLY A 151 -13.18 -5.35 5.05
N PHE A 152 -12.43 -6.00 5.94
CA PHE A 152 -12.68 -7.37 6.37
C PHE A 152 -13.89 -7.45 7.32
N ASN A 153 -13.88 -6.66 8.39
CA ASN A 153 -14.98 -6.56 9.34
C ASN A 153 -14.98 -5.17 9.99
N PRO A 154 -15.99 -4.32 9.72
CA PRO A 154 -16.06 -2.96 10.25
C PRO A 154 -16.23 -2.87 11.78
N TYR A 155 -16.55 -3.97 12.43
CA TYR A 155 -16.68 -4.03 13.89
C TYR A 155 -15.36 -4.36 14.61
N LEU A 156 -14.29 -4.70 13.88
CA LEU A 156 -12.97 -4.83 14.46
C LEU A 156 -12.31 -3.44 14.56
N SER A 157 -11.84 -3.11 15.76
CA SER A 157 -11.12 -1.85 16.00
C SER A 157 -9.62 -2.08 15.85
N TYR A 158 -9.06 -1.65 14.72
CA TYR A 158 -7.64 -1.69 14.42
C TYR A 158 -7.07 -0.27 14.37
N GLU A 159 -6.04 -0.01 15.16
CA GLU A 159 -5.41 1.29 15.30
C GLU A 159 -3.93 1.21 14.92
N VAL A 160 -3.45 2.18 14.15
CA VAL A 160 -2.03 2.46 13.94
C VAL A 160 -1.70 3.73 14.73
N THR A 161 -1.10 3.57 15.89
CA THR A 161 -0.85 4.69 16.82
C THR A 161 0.53 5.32 16.61
N GLN A 162 1.42 4.64 15.91
CA GLN A 162 2.77 5.09 15.60
C GLN A 162 3.28 4.45 14.31
N THR A 163 4.08 5.16 13.51
CA THR A 163 4.69 4.65 12.30
C THR A 163 6.22 4.76 12.32
N LEU A 164 6.91 3.81 11.66
CA LEU A 164 8.37 3.81 11.45
C LEU A 164 8.91 5.06 10.74
N HIS A 165 8.03 5.81 10.06
CA HIS A 165 8.41 7.04 9.38
C HIS A 165 8.69 8.21 10.34
N ARG A 166 8.21 8.14 11.58
CA ARG A 166 8.35 9.20 12.60
C ARG A 166 8.89 8.69 13.94
N SER A 167 9.16 7.39 14.04
CA SER A 167 9.59 6.72 15.27
C SER A 167 10.41 5.48 14.97
N ASP A 168 10.87 4.79 15.99
CA ASP A 168 11.69 3.58 15.93
C ASP A 168 10.92 2.28 15.63
N CYS A 169 9.58 2.32 15.69
CA CYS A 169 8.72 1.20 15.29
C CYS A 169 7.32 1.68 14.88
N CYS A 170 6.58 0.86 14.09
CA CYS A 170 5.12 0.99 14.04
C CYS A 170 4.50 0.32 15.25
N ILE A 171 3.40 0.89 15.75
CA ILE A 171 2.57 0.28 16.81
C ILE A 171 1.17 0.06 16.26
N HIS A 172 0.79 -1.21 16.22
CA HIS A 172 -0.51 -1.67 15.75
C HIS A 172 -1.27 -2.30 16.92
N ILE A 173 -2.49 -1.81 17.19
CA ILE A 173 -3.32 -2.27 18.29
C ILE A 173 -4.66 -2.72 17.74
N VAL A 174 -5.10 -3.94 18.11
CA VAL A 174 -6.44 -4.42 17.81
C VAL A 174 -7.19 -4.64 19.10
N ARG A 175 -8.23 -3.83 19.31
CA ARG A 175 -8.99 -3.81 20.55
C ARG A 175 -9.84 -5.08 20.69
N ASN A 176 -9.81 -5.65 21.90
CA ASN A 176 -10.57 -6.86 22.25
C ASN A 176 -10.37 -8.01 21.22
N ALA A 177 -9.18 -8.14 20.67
CA ALA A 177 -8.86 -9.16 19.67
C ALA A 177 -8.94 -10.59 20.21
N GLY A 178 -8.77 -10.77 21.52
CA GLY A 178 -8.90 -12.08 22.18
C GLY A 178 -7.84 -13.10 21.74
N MET A 179 -6.71 -12.64 21.21
CA MET A 179 -5.62 -13.49 20.72
C MET A 179 -4.92 -14.18 21.90
N LYS A 180 -4.27 -15.30 21.59
CA LYS A 180 -3.43 -16.07 22.54
C LYS A 180 -2.06 -16.33 21.91
N PRO A 181 -1.02 -16.62 22.73
CA PRO A 181 0.31 -16.95 22.19
C PRO A 181 0.35 -18.13 21.23
N ASP A 182 -0.56 -19.09 21.39
CA ASP A 182 -0.71 -20.30 20.58
C ASP A 182 -1.73 -20.15 19.42
N THR A 183 -2.32 -18.95 19.22
CA THR A 183 -3.22 -18.69 18.09
C THR A 183 -2.49 -18.88 16.77
N ASP A 184 -3.03 -19.70 15.88
CA ASP A 184 -2.50 -19.86 14.52
C ASP A 184 -2.72 -18.60 13.68
N ARG A 185 -1.61 -18.05 13.19
CA ARG A 185 -1.59 -16.86 12.32
C ARG A 185 -1.00 -17.17 10.94
N SER A 186 -0.84 -18.44 10.62
CA SER A 186 -0.31 -18.87 9.31
C SER A 186 -1.24 -18.43 8.20
N ARG A 187 -0.67 -17.88 7.13
CA ARG A 187 -1.44 -17.49 5.95
C ARG A 187 -1.94 -18.73 5.21
N ARG A 188 -3.20 -18.70 4.77
CA ARG A 188 -3.75 -19.73 3.89
C ARG A 188 -3.19 -19.55 2.47
N PRO A 189 -2.51 -20.57 1.90
CA PRO A 189 -1.85 -20.43 0.60
C PRO A 189 -2.82 -20.05 -0.53
N GLU A 190 -4.03 -20.56 -0.51
CA GLU A 190 -5.08 -20.32 -1.52
C GLU A 190 -5.56 -18.87 -1.56
N GLY A 191 -5.34 -18.10 -0.49
CA GLY A 191 -5.69 -16.68 -0.42
C GLY A 191 -4.58 -15.74 -0.88
N LEU A 192 -3.37 -16.25 -1.10
CA LEU A 192 -2.23 -15.41 -1.44
C LEU A 192 -2.35 -14.87 -2.88
N LYS A 193 -2.04 -13.59 -3.04
CA LYS A 193 -1.95 -12.92 -4.34
C LYS A 193 -0.51 -12.45 -4.58
N SER A 194 -0.12 -12.38 -5.86
CA SER A 194 1.19 -11.86 -6.25
C SER A 194 1.33 -10.36 -5.95
N PHE A 195 2.56 -9.88 -5.83
CA PHE A 195 2.78 -8.43 -5.73
C PHE A 195 2.46 -7.68 -7.03
N GLU A 196 2.46 -8.33 -8.19
CA GLU A 196 1.89 -7.78 -9.43
C GLU A 196 0.42 -7.39 -9.22
N TYR A 197 -0.39 -8.32 -8.69
CA TYR A 197 -1.80 -8.07 -8.36
C TYR A 197 -1.97 -6.93 -7.35
N HIS A 198 -1.14 -6.89 -6.29
CA HIS A 198 -1.23 -5.83 -5.27
C HIS A 198 -0.84 -4.45 -5.83
N CYS A 199 0.20 -4.37 -6.67
CA CYS A 199 0.61 -3.13 -7.34
C CYS A 199 -0.48 -2.64 -8.30
N ALA A 200 -1.09 -3.55 -9.07
CA ALA A 200 -2.19 -3.23 -9.96
C ALA A 200 -3.43 -2.75 -9.19
N ASN A 201 -3.83 -3.45 -8.12
CA ASN A 201 -4.95 -3.02 -7.26
C ASN A 201 -4.72 -1.61 -6.70
N SER A 202 -3.52 -1.35 -6.17
CA SER A 202 -3.14 -0.03 -5.65
C SER A 202 -3.20 1.04 -6.75
N PHE A 203 -2.57 0.78 -7.91
CA PHE A 203 -2.55 1.72 -9.04
C PHE A 203 -3.97 2.07 -9.52
N TRP A 204 -4.83 1.09 -9.74
CA TRP A 204 -6.18 1.32 -10.25
C TRP A 204 -7.10 1.97 -9.21
N ALA A 205 -6.97 1.68 -7.94
CA ALA A 205 -7.73 2.36 -6.89
C ALA A 205 -7.36 3.85 -6.78
N TYR A 206 -6.07 4.18 -6.82
CA TYR A 206 -5.65 5.59 -6.88
C TYR A 206 -6.11 6.28 -8.16
N SER A 207 -6.05 5.59 -9.31
CA SER A 207 -6.52 6.11 -10.59
C SER A 207 -8.01 6.42 -10.57
N GLU A 208 -8.82 5.48 -10.06
CA GLU A 208 -10.28 5.64 -9.92
C GLU A 208 -10.63 6.85 -9.06
N VAL A 209 -10.05 6.94 -7.86
CA VAL A 209 -10.31 8.05 -6.92
C VAL A 209 -9.84 9.39 -7.51
N SER A 210 -8.64 9.41 -8.11
CA SER A 210 -8.09 10.64 -8.69
C SER A 210 -8.96 11.14 -9.84
N THR A 211 -9.39 10.24 -10.72
CA THR A 211 -10.28 10.57 -11.87
C THR A 211 -11.65 11.00 -11.38
N ALA A 212 -12.24 10.34 -10.39
CA ALA A 212 -13.53 10.73 -9.83
C ALA A 212 -13.51 12.15 -9.22
N ILE A 213 -12.40 12.55 -8.57
CA ILE A 213 -12.27 13.83 -7.89
C ILE A 213 -11.80 14.95 -8.83
N PHE A 214 -10.82 14.67 -9.71
CA PHE A 214 -10.13 15.68 -10.52
C PHE A 214 -10.37 15.56 -12.02
N GLN A 215 -11.19 14.59 -12.44
CA GLN A 215 -11.57 14.35 -13.84
C GLN A 215 -10.34 14.15 -14.74
N ALA A 216 -10.25 14.81 -15.89
CA ALA A 216 -9.13 14.68 -16.83
C ALA A 216 -7.76 14.99 -16.19
N LYS A 217 -7.70 15.84 -15.15
CA LYS A 217 -6.46 16.08 -14.42
C LYS A 217 -6.09 14.88 -13.54
N GLY A 218 -7.06 14.14 -13.01
CA GLY A 218 -6.84 12.89 -12.28
C GLY A 218 -6.32 11.78 -13.20
N GLU A 219 -6.86 11.68 -14.42
CA GLU A 219 -6.35 10.78 -15.46
C GLU A 219 -4.90 11.13 -15.83
N ALA A 220 -4.57 12.42 -15.93
CA ALA A 220 -3.21 12.87 -16.19
C ALA A 220 -2.23 12.51 -15.07
N VAL A 221 -2.67 12.51 -13.79
CA VAL A 221 -1.86 11.99 -12.66
C VAL A 221 -1.54 10.52 -12.87
N SER A 222 -2.54 9.70 -13.17
CA SER A 222 -2.36 8.26 -13.40
C SER A 222 -1.41 7.99 -14.56
N ALA A 223 -1.55 8.76 -15.65
CA ALA A 223 -0.64 8.66 -16.80
C ALA A 223 0.81 9.03 -16.43
N ALA A 224 1.00 10.09 -15.62
CA ALA A 224 2.32 10.50 -15.15
C ALA A 224 2.97 9.44 -14.24
N VAL A 225 2.19 8.86 -13.32
CA VAL A 225 2.66 7.74 -12.46
C VAL A 225 3.06 6.54 -13.30
N LEU A 226 2.25 6.17 -14.30
CA LEU A 226 2.55 5.04 -15.18
C LEU A 226 3.81 5.30 -16.03
N ALA A 227 3.99 6.51 -16.55
CA ALA A 227 5.18 6.89 -17.32
C ALA A 227 6.45 6.85 -16.45
N ASP A 228 6.39 7.30 -15.20
CA ASP A 228 7.49 7.17 -14.25
C ASP A 228 7.77 5.69 -13.92
N PHE A 229 6.71 4.89 -13.74
CA PHE A 229 6.85 3.47 -13.49
C PHE A 229 7.50 2.72 -14.66
N GLU A 230 7.08 3.03 -15.90
CA GLU A 230 7.68 2.45 -17.11
C GLU A 230 9.16 2.85 -17.25
N ARG A 231 9.51 4.11 -16.98
CA ARG A 231 10.90 4.57 -17.01
C ARG A 231 11.79 3.84 -16.00
N ASP A 232 11.27 3.63 -14.76
CA ASP A 232 12.07 3.16 -13.63
C ASP A 232 12.08 1.61 -13.51
N TYR A 233 11.03 0.91 -13.99
CA TYR A 233 10.87 -0.54 -13.90
C TYR A 233 10.71 -1.25 -15.25
N GLY A 234 10.64 -0.51 -16.34
CA GLY A 234 10.53 -1.03 -17.69
C GLY A 234 9.10 -1.27 -18.16
N LYS A 235 8.98 -1.33 -19.49
CA LYS A 235 7.68 -1.47 -20.17
C LYS A 235 6.94 -2.75 -19.80
N GLU A 236 7.63 -3.86 -19.62
CA GLU A 236 7.01 -5.15 -19.29
C GLU A 236 6.21 -5.10 -17.99
N MET A 237 6.79 -4.48 -16.95
CA MET A 237 6.10 -4.32 -15.67
C MET A 237 4.95 -3.29 -15.76
N ALA A 238 5.11 -2.22 -16.54
CA ALA A 238 4.03 -1.26 -16.77
C ALA A 238 2.86 -1.92 -17.51
N ASP A 239 3.13 -2.68 -18.57
CA ASP A 239 2.11 -3.45 -19.30
C ASP A 239 1.42 -4.49 -18.39
N ALA A 240 2.13 -5.09 -17.44
CA ALA A 240 1.55 -6.01 -16.47
C ALA A 240 0.49 -5.31 -15.58
N ILE A 241 0.77 -4.10 -15.07
CA ILE A 241 -0.23 -3.31 -14.32
C ILE A 241 -1.45 -3.02 -15.20
N MET A 242 -1.25 -2.69 -16.47
CA MET A 242 -2.33 -2.32 -17.40
C MET A 242 -3.27 -3.47 -17.73
N LYS A 243 -2.83 -4.75 -17.65
CA LYS A 243 -3.68 -5.93 -17.83
C LYS A 243 -4.83 -6.03 -16.83
N TYR A 244 -4.69 -5.39 -15.66
CA TYR A 244 -5.69 -5.41 -14.58
C TYR A 244 -6.73 -4.28 -14.67
N ARG A 245 -6.75 -3.52 -15.77
CA ARG A 245 -7.62 -2.34 -15.92
C ARG A 245 -9.10 -2.64 -15.65
N ASP A 246 -9.57 -3.77 -16.11
CA ASP A 246 -10.98 -4.14 -16.05
C ASP A 246 -11.28 -5.14 -14.91
N VAL A 247 -10.31 -5.38 -14.03
CA VAL A 247 -10.48 -6.29 -12.88
C VAL A 247 -11.28 -5.60 -11.78
N ASN A 248 -12.34 -6.26 -11.30
CA ASN A 248 -13.08 -5.80 -10.15
C ASN A 248 -12.41 -6.27 -8.84
N PHE A 249 -11.58 -5.41 -8.28
CA PHE A 249 -10.86 -5.72 -7.03
C PHE A 249 -11.74 -5.80 -5.77
N ASN A 250 -13.07 -5.56 -5.86
CA ASN A 250 -13.98 -5.67 -4.71
C ASN A 250 -14.44 -7.11 -4.45
N VAL A 251 -14.26 -8.02 -5.39
CA VAL A 251 -14.70 -9.40 -5.30
C VAL A 251 -13.57 -10.38 -5.59
N VAL A 252 -13.70 -11.59 -5.03
CA VAL A 252 -12.79 -12.69 -5.39
C VAL A 252 -13.10 -13.18 -6.81
N ASP A 253 -12.07 -13.41 -7.58
CA ASP A 253 -12.08 -13.78 -9.00
C ASP A 253 -11.77 -15.26 -9.23
N GLU A 254 -12.29 -16.13 -8.35
CA GLU A 254 -12.04 -17.60 -8.34
C GLU A 254 -13.27 -18.40 -8.81
#